data_fb8c2f692ba8c25e192dd0e516d57cd8
#
_entry.id   fb8c2f692ba8c25e192dd0e516d57cd8
#
_cell.length_a   1.000
_cell.length_b   1.000
_cell.length_c   1.000
_cell.angle_alpha   90.00
_cell.angle_beta   90.00
_cell.angle_gamma   90.00
#
_symmetry.space_group_name_H-M   'P 1'
#
loop_
_entity.id
_entity.type
_entity.pdbx_description
1 polymer ?
#
loop_
_entity_poly.entity_id
_entity_poly.type
_entity_poly.pdbx_seq_one_letter_code
_entity_poly.pdbx_strand_id
1 'polypeptide(L)'
;MTKLEQIPEKSPFDFSFQYLGLLLFMIGDGVEVGYLSPFLVRHGLTEHFVALVFTVYGLAAAVSAWGSGVLCDRFGCRKVIFAGVILWVVPQVLFLAVAVPAHSGWQILLTYGVRGFGYPLLAYGILTLLVREVRVSQRGLASGLFWFCFTCGLPTLGTVVASFSLPVFGEYGTFWVAFVAVILGGGLSLIVRHEGADKPAYERAQVALPAPRELVGVIRANPSLVFTCIVRAINSSATHGIIVFMPFYFISTLGLTSTQWMRFLETIFASNIVCNLFFGALSDRVSWRGTIMWVGGVGSGLASVLLYWVPAHFGHISPIALYGAAAFFGLTLAGYVPLSALAPSLLPDRKGLAMSFLNFGAGCSVWLGPLIVYIFQPLVGVGGVMAVYAALFVLSGVLVYFIKLPQELEANAAAHAHLSSSFSFARH
;
A
#
# COMPACT_ATOMS: atom_id res chain seq x y z
N MET A 1 14.06 -19.66 -41.81
CA MET A 1 13.39 -20.09 -40.58
C MET A 1 14.43 -20.04 -39.46
N THR A 2 14.59 -18.89 -38.85
CA THR A 2 15.51 -18.68 -37.74
C THR A 2 14.88 -19.32 -36.49
N LYS A 3 15.59 -20.27 -35.86
CA LYS A 3 15.23 -20.84 -34.57
C LYS A 3 15.07 -19.66 -33.57
N LEU A 4 13.84 -19.34 -33.23
CA LEU A 4 13.54 -18.58 -32.02
C LEU A 4 14.04 -19.44 -30.86
N GLU A 5 15.19 -19.11 -30.30
CA GLU A 5 15.66 -19.66 -29.04
C GLU A 5 14.55 -19.47 -28.02
N GLN A 6 13.88 -20.54 -27.68
CA GLN A 6 12.89 -20.56 -26.59
C GLN A 6 13.66 -20.24 -25.32
N ILE A 7 13.51 -18.99 -24.85
CA ILE A 7 14.03 -18.59 -23.55
C ILE A 7 13.37 -19.51 -22.53
N PRO A 8 14.14 -20.21 -21.69
CA PRO A 8 13.59 -21.14 -20.72
C PRO A 8 12.63 -20.38 -19.79
N GLU A 9 11.36 -20.69 -19.87
CA GLU A 9 10.33 -20.14 -18.99
C GLU A 9 10.59 -20.59 -17.55
N LYS A 10 10.80 -19.64 -16.64
CA LYS A 10 11.18 -19.90 -15.24
C LYS A 10 9.96 -20.13 -14.34
N SER A 11 10.15 -20.94 -13.31
CA SER A 11 9.21 -21.11 -12.22
C SER A 11 9.28 -19.90 -11.25
N PRO A 12 8.19 -19.52 -10.56
CA PRO A 12 8.25 -18.54 -9.47
C PRO A 12 9.29 -18.89 -8.40
N PHE A 13 9.54 -20.15 -8.13
CA PHE A 13 10.48 -20.61 -7.10
C PHE A 13 11.96 -20.40 -7.48
N ASP A 14 12.27 -20.17 -8.75
CA ASP A 14 13.61 -19.81 -9.21
C ASP A 14 14.05 -18.42 -8.70
N PHE A 15 13.08 -17.62 -8.22
CA PHE A 15 13.25 -16.27 -7.67
C PHE A 15 13.21 -16.23 -6.14
N SER A 16 13.51 -17.34 -5.47
CA SER A 16 13.46 -17.43 -3.99
C SER A 16 14.32 -16.36 -3.31
N PHE A 17 15.49 -16.03 -3.86
CA PHE A 17 16.35 -14.97 -3.34
C PHE A 17 15.74 -13.59 -3.45
N GLN A 18 14.98 -13.31 -4.53
CA GLN A 18 14.30 -12.05 -4.73
C GLN A 18 13.12 -11.91 -3.75
N TYR A 19 12.36 -12.97 -3.50
CA TYR A 19 11.29 -12.95 -2.50
C TYR A 19 11.82 -12.79 -1.08
N LEU A 20 12.88 -13.54 -0.72
CA LEU A 20 13.52 -13.40 0.59
C LEU A 20 14.16 -12.03 0.75
N GLY A 21 14.82 -11.54 -0.29
CA GLY A 21 15.43 -10.22 -0.33
C GLY A 21 14.38 -9.12 -0.18
N LEU A 22 13.26 -9.22 -0.89
CA LEU A 22 12.12 -8.32 -0.74
C LEU A 22 11.57 -8.35 0.70
N LEU A 23 11.33 -9.54 1.23
CA LEU A 23 10.81 -9.70 2.61
C LEU A 23 11.72 -9.02 3.63
N LEU A 24 13.02 -9.29 3.60
CA LEU A 24 13.99 -8.69 4.53
C LEU A 24 14.11 -7.18 4.34
N PHE A 25 14.11 -6.70 3.10
CA PHE A 25 14.14 -5.27 2.82
C PHE A 25 12.90 -4.58 3.37
N MET A 26 11.71 -5.18 3.14
CA MET A 26 10.45 -4.62 3.62
C MET A 26 10.32 -4.71 5.15
N ILE A 27 10.90 -5.73 5.80
CA ILE A 27 11.03 -5.77 7.27
C ILE A 27 11.85 -4.56 7.74
N GLY A 28 13.02 -4.34 7.15
CA GLY A 28 13.87 -3.20 7.53
C GLY A 28 13.17 -1.85 7.32
N ASP A 29 12.52 -1.64 6.19
CA ASP A 29 11.77 -0.39 5.92
C ASP A 29 10.57 -0.24 6.88
N GLY A 30 9.97 -1.35 7.30
CA GLY A 30 8.83 -1.39 8.20
C GLY A 30 9.15 -1.20 9.69
N VAL A 31 10.40 -1.44 10.11
CA VAL A 31 10.81 -1.36 11.53
C VAL A 31 10.49 0.01 12.13
N GLU A 32 10.70 1.09 11.40
CA GLU A 32 10.52 2.45 11.93
C GLU A 32 9.08 2.98 11.88
N VAL A 33 8.19 2.26 11.16
CA VAL A 33 6.81 2.72 10.89
C VAL A 33 6.05 3.14 12.16
N GLY A 34 6.26 2.44 13.26
CA GLY A 34 5.49 2.71 14.48
C GLY A 34 6.10 3.75 15.42
N TYR A 35 7.42 4.04 15.33
CA TYR A 35 8.09 4.91 16.31
C TYR A 35 8.80 6.14 15.72
N LEU A 36 8.97 6.20 14.39
CA LEU A 36 9.66 7.32 13.74
C LEU A 36 9.01 8.67 14.04
N SER A 37 7.68 8.72 13.99
CA SER A 37 6.93 9.95 14.22
C SER A 37 7.21 10.53 15.63
N PRO A 38 7.01 9.80 16.74
CA PRO A 38 7.38 10.32 18.07
C PRO A 38 8.88 10.55 18.25
N PHE A 39 9.74 9.78 17.58
CA PHE A 39 11.18 10.01 17.59
C PHE A 39 11.52 11.40 17.03
N LEU A 40 10.96 11.78 15.88
CA LEU A 40 11.22 13.08 15.25
C LEU A 40 10.76 14.26 16.12
N VAL A 41 9.63 14.12 16.82
CA VAL A 41 9.16 15.18 17.73
C VAL A 41 10.09 15.31 18.94
N ARG A 42 10.54 14.21 19.53
CA ARG A 42 11.54 14.26 20.60
C ARG A 42 12.87 14.93 20.18
N HIS A 43 13.17 14.91 18.87
CA HIS A 43 14.34 15.59 18.29
C HIS A 43 14.03 17.01 17.79
N GLY A 44 12.92 17.61 18.23
CA GLY A 44 12.63 19.05 18.08
C GLY A 44 11.73 19.42 16.90
N LEU A 45 11.15 18.44 16.15
CA LEU A 45 10.17 18.73 15.12
C LEU A 45 8.77 18.89 15.72
N THR A 46 7.96 19.75 15.13
CA THR A 46 6.53 19.82 15.45
C THR A 46 5.78 18.65 14.79
N GLU A 47 4.68 18.18 15.39
CA GLU A 47 3.83 17.14 14.81
C GLU A 47 3.38 17.50 13.38
N HIS A 48 3.07 18.79 13.15
CA HIS A 48 2.71 19.31 11.86
C HIS A 48 3.84 19.15 10.83
N PHE A 49 5.09 19.45 11.21
CA PHE A 49 6.24 19.29 10.32
C PHE A 49 6.54 17.80 10.05
N VAL A 50 6.34 16.93 11.04
CA VAL A 50 6.45 15.47 10.87
C VAL A 50 5.46 14.96 9.82
N ALA A 51 4.22 15.44 9.84
CA ALA A 51 3.24 15.08 8.81
C ALA A 51 3.69 15.52 7.40
N LEU A 52 4.35 16.68 7.28
CA LEU A 52 4.96 17.13 6.03
C LEU A 52 6.09 16.20 5.58
N VAL A 53 6.96 15.75 6.49
CA VAL A 53 8.06 14.80 6.20
C VAL A 53 7.49 13.51 5.59
N PHE A 54 6.47 12.93 6.21
CA PHE A 54 5.81 11.72 5.68
C PHE A 54 5.08 11.97 4.36
N THR A 55 4.51 13.17 4.16
CA THR A 55 3.86 13.55 2.90
C THR A 55 4.89 13.58 1.76
N VAL A 56 6.04 14.22 1.97
CA VAL A 56 7.12 14.31 0.96
C VAL A 56 7.70 12.93 0.66
N TYR A 57 7.93 12.11 1.69
CA TYR A 57 8.32 10.71 1.53
C TYR A 57 7.32 9.94 0.66
N GLY A 58 6.03 10.08 0.97
CA GLY A 58 4.97 9.41 0.22
C GLY A 58 4.85 9.87 -1.23
N LEU A 59 5.05 11.17 -1.51
CA LEU A 59 5.10 11.69 -2.89
C LEU A 59 6.28 11.08 -3.66
N ALA A 60 7.47 11.05 -3.07
CA ALA A 60 8.64 10.41 -3.67
C ALA A 60 8.38 8.92 -3.95
N ALA A 61 7.74 8.22 -3.02
CA ALA A 61 7.36 6.81 -3.17
C ALA A 61 6.36 6.61 -4.31
N ALA A 62 5.35 7.47 -4.43
CA ALA A 62 4.35 7.39 -5.50
C ALA A 62 4.98 7.62 -6.90
N VAL A 63 5.83 8.64 -7.04
CA VAL A 63 6.56 8.94 -8.27
C VAL A 63 7.48 7.77 -8.65
N SER A 64 8.19 7.24 -7.68
CA SER A 64 9.10 6.11 -7.85
C SER A 64 8.37 4.83 -8.27
N ALA A 65 7.25 4.52 -7.60
CA ALA A 65 6.42 3.37 -7.93
C ALA A 65 5.89 3.43 -9.36
N TRP A 66 5.40 4.61 -9.77
CA TRP A 66 4.91 4.85 -11.13
C TRP A 66 6.05 4.74 -12.17
N GLY A 67 7.21 5.32 -11.88
CA GLY A 67 8.36 5.35 -12.79
C GLY A 67 9.12 4.02 -12.89
N SER A 68 9.01 3.13 -11.89
CA SER A 68 9.83 1.91 -11.77
C SER A 68 9.77 1.00 -13.01
N GLY A 69 8.59 0.79 -13.57
CA GLY A 69 8.40 -0.02 -14.78
C GLY A 69 9.13 0.56 -15.99
N VAL A 70 8.98 1.87 -16.24
CA VAL A 70 9.64 2.60 -17.35
C VAL A 70 11.17 2.58 -17.17
N LEU A 71 11.65 2.74 -15.95
CA LEU A 71 13.07 2.65 -15.65
C LEU A 71 13.62 1.23 -15.87
N CYS A 72 12.84 0.20 -15.50
CA CYS A 72 13.18 -1.19 -15.80
C CYS A 72 13.26 -1.46 -17.30
N ASP A 73 12.38 -0.85 -18.10
CA ASP A 73 12.41 -0.97 -19.56
C ASP A 73 13.67 -0.33 -20.15
N ARG A 74 14.05 0.82 -19.63
CA ARG A 74 15.17 1.59 -20.17
C ARG A 74 16.54 1.10 -19.70
N PHE A 75 16.66 0.76 -18.43
CA PHE A 75 17.96 0.50 -17.80
C PHE A 75 18.15 -0.97 -17.37
N GLY A 76 17.08 -1.79 -17.40
CA GLY A 76 17.07 -3.15 -16.87
C GLY A 76 16.68 -3.21 -15.39
N CYS A 77 15.94 -4.27 -15.00
CA CYS A 77 15.41 -4.41 -13.63
C CYS A 77 16.49 -4.44 -12.56
N ARG A 78 17.64 -5.10 -12.83
CA ARG A 78 18.76 -5.20 -11.87
C ARG A 78 19.31 -3.84 -11.46
N LYS A 79 19.50 -2.93 -12.42
CA LYS A 79 20.00 -1.57 -12.15
C LYS A 79 18.98 -0.74 -11.37
N VAL A 80 17.70 -0.93 -11.65
CA VAL A 80 16.61 -0.24 -10.94
C VAL A 80 16.51 -0.73 -9.50
N ILE A 81 16.60 -2.04 -9.26
CA ILE A 81 16.66 -2.64 -7.92
C ILE A 81 17.87 -2.10 -7.15
N PHE A 82 19.05 -2.06 -7.78
CA PHE A 82 20.26 -1.50 -7.17
C PHE A 82 20.10 -0.02 -6.82
N ALA A 83 19.55 0.78 -7.74
CA ALA A 83 19.25 2.20 -7.48
C ALA A 83 18.30 2.35 -6.29
N GLY A 84 17.29 1.48 -6.16
CA GLY A 84 16.39 1.46 -5.02
C GLY A 84 17.12 1.21 -3.70
N VAL A 85 18.05 0.24 -3.66
CA VAL A 85 18.89 -0.01 -2.47
C VAL A 85 19.72 1.23 -2.11
N ILE A 86 20.40 1.84 -3.07
CA ILE A 86 21.25 3.02 -2.83
C ILE A 86 20.41 4.21 -2.36
N LEU A 87 19.24 4.46 -2.99
CA LEU A 87 18.34 5.56 -2.62
C LEU A 87 17.63 5.34 -1.29
N TRP A 88 17.70 4.15 -0.73
CA TRP A 88 17.29 3.90 0.65
C TRP A 88 18.47 4.04 1.61
N VAL A 89 19.59 3.38 1.33
CA VAL A 89 20.75 3.24 2.22
C VAL A 89 21.46 4.57 2.45
N VAL A 90 21.79 5.30 1.37
CA VAL A 90 22.57 6.55 1.49
C VAL A 90 21.79 7.63 2.25
N PRO A 91 20.51 7.93 1.91
CA PRO A 91 19.73 8.87 2.69
C PRO A 91 19.52 8.44 4.15
N GLN A 92 19.40 7.14 4.44
CA GLN A 92 19.27 6.65 5.81
C GLN A 92 20.53 6.93 6.65
N VAL A 93 21.70 6.71 6.07
CA VAL A 93 22.95 7.06 6.75
C VAL A 93 23.05 8.57 7.00
N LEU A 94 22.72 9.40 6.00
CA LEU A 94 22.70 10.85 6.13
C LEU A 94 21.65 11.32 7.15
N PHE A 95 20.49 10.67 7.18
CA PHE A 95 19.45 10.94 8.16
C PHE A 95 19.96 10.71 9.58
N LEU A 96 20.57 9.55 9.87
CA LEU A 96 21.03 9.18 11.20
C LEU A 96 22.32 9.91 11.62
N ALA A 97 23.27 10.10 10.69
CA ALA A 97 24.59 10.64 11.01
C ALA A 97 24.65 12.18 10.95
N VAL A 98 23.77 12.83 10.18
CA VAL A 98 23.83 14.27 9.92
C VAL A 98 22.54 14.98 10.32
N ALA A 99 21.40 14.55 9.73
CA ALA A 99 20.17 15.33 9.85
C ALA A 99 19.58 15.30 11.25
N VAL A 100 19.54 14.14 11.90
CA VAL A 100 19.00 13.99 13.27
C VAL A 100 19.91 14.65 14.30
N PRO A 101 21.25 14.45 14.32
CA PRO A 101 22.13 15.14 15.26
C PRO A 101 22.14 16.66 15.10
N ALA A 102 21.95 17.16 13.87
CA ALA A 102 21.86 18.59 13.61
C ALA A 102 20.54 19.23 14.06
N HIS A 103 19.54 18.43 14.47
CA HIS A 103 18.18 18.89 14.80
C HIS A 103 17.55 19.76 13.70
N SER A 104 17.95 19.54 12.43
CA SER A 104 17.54 20.37 11.30
C SER A 104 16.33 19.74 10.58
N GLY A 105 15.16 20.35 10.76
CA GLY A 105 13.93 19.87 10.11
C GLY A 105 14.06 19.76 8.58
N TRP A 106 14.73 20.71 7.93
CA TRP A 106 14.92 20.67 6.47
C TRP A 106 15.87 19.55 6.01
N GLN A 107 16.92 19.26 6.78
CA GLN A 107 17.81 18.14 6.46
C GLN A 107 17.09 16.80 6.66
N ILE A 108 16.25 16.68 7.71
CA ILE A 108 15.38 15.52 7.94
C ILE A 108 14.39 15.37 6.79
N LEU A 109 13.71 16.45 6.37
CA LEU A 109 12.78 16.43 5.25
C LEU A 109 13.44 15.97 3.96
N LEU A 110 14.63 16.48 3.64
CA LEU A 110 15.37 16.13 2.43
C LEU A 110 15.84 14.67 2.45
N THR A 111 16.52 14.26 3.53
CA THR A 111 17.10 12.91 3.62
C THR A 111 15.99 11.85 3.63
N TYR A 112 14.97 12.04 4.47
CA TYR A 112 13.85 11.11 4.55
C TYR A 112 12.97 11.14 3.29
N GLY A 113 12.75 12.33 2.72
CA GLY A 113 12.00 12.50 1.47
C GLY A 113 12.66 11.79 0.29
N VAL A 114 13.98 11.95 0.11
CA VAL A 114 14.74 11.25 -0.95
C VAL A 114 14.71 9.73 -0.74
N ARG A 115 14.78 9.27 0.50
CA ARG A 115 14.66 7.85 0.84
C ARG A 115 13.35 7.23 0.32
N GLY A 116 12.29 8.03 0.21
CA GLY A 116 11.00 7.60 -0.33
C GLY A 116 11.09 6.99 -1.74
N PHE A 117 12.11 7.30 -2.53
CA PHE A 117 12.35 6.64 -3.83
C PHE A 117 12.85 5.20 -3.68
N GLY A 118 13.43 4.83 -2.53
CA GLY A 118 14.19 3.59 -2.35
C GLY A 118 13.34 2.33 -2.48
N TYR A 119 12.40 2.12 -1.55
CA TYR A 119 11.64 0.86 -1.51
C TYR A 119 10.81 0.61 -2.77
N PRO A 120 10.17 1.61 -3.41
CA PRO A 120 9.34 1.29 -4.57
C PRO A 120 10.19 0.88 -5.78
N LEU A 121 11.37 1.49 -5.99
CA LEU A 121 12.27 1.06 -7.06
C LEU A 121 12.73 -0.37 -6.86
N LEU A 122 13.08 -0.78 -5.65
CA LEU A 122 13.44 -2.16 -5.35
C LEU A 122 12.24 -3.08 -5.54
N ALA A 123 11.14 -2.83 -4.83
CA ALA A 123 9.99 -3.73 -4.81
C ALA A 123 9.37 -3.88 -6.20
N TYR A 124 8.99 -2.77 -6.84
CA TYR A 124 8.36 -2.85 -8.17
C TYR A 124 9.35 -3.20 -9.28
N GLY A 125 10.67 -2.98 -9.07
CA GLY A 125 11.72 -3.54 -9.91
C GLY A 125 11.72 -5.08 -9.88
N ILE A 126 11.59 -5.68 -8.69
CA ILE A 126 11.43 -7.13 -8.52
C ILE A 126 10.12 -7.61 -9.14
N LEU A 127 8.99 -6.94 -8.88
CA LEU A 127 7.70 -7.31 -9.48
C LEU A 127 7.77 -7.31 -11.01
N THR A 128 8.38 -6.27 -11.59
CA THR A 128 8.57 -6.18 -13.04
C THR A 128 9.43 -7.32 -13.56
N LEU A 129 10.50 -7.68 -12.86
CA LEU A 129 11.36 -8.81 -13.19
C LEU A 129 10.58 -10.13 -13.19
N LEU A 130 9.80 -10.38 -12.12
CA LEU A 130 8.97 -11.59 -11.98
C LEU A 130 7.95 -11.72 -13.12
N VAL A 131 7.21 -10.66 -13.42
CA VAL A 131 6.19 -10.67 -14.48
C VAL A 131 6.81 -10.93 -15.85
N ARG A 132 8.06 -10.51 -16.08
CA ARG A 132 8.77 -10.73 -17.35
C ARG A 132 9.32 -12.14 -17.51
N GLU A 133 9.94 -12.67 -16.47
CA GLU A 133 10.73 -13.89 -16.54
C GLU A 133 9.91 -15.17 -16.23
N VAL A 134 8.83 -15.03 -15.44
CA VAL A 134 7.98 -16.17 -15.04
C VAL A 134 6.99 -16.54 -16.13
N ARG A 135 6.74 -17.84 -16.28
CA ARG A 135 5.74 -18.42 -17.19
C ARG A 135 4.41 -17.70 -17.06
N VAL A 136 3.75 -17.44 -18.20
CA VAL A 136 2.46 -16.74 -18.24
C VAL A 136 1.42 -17.40 -17.33
N SER A 137 1.36 -18.75 -17.32
CA SER A 137 0.45 -19.53 -16.48
C SER A 137 0.71 -19.42 -14.98
N GLN A 138 1.89 -18.97 -14.55
CA GLN A 138 2.30 -18.89 -13.15
C GLN A 138 2.52 -17.45 -12.65
N ARG A 139 2.25 -16.44 -13.49
CA ARG A 139 2.41 -15.02 -13.11
C ARG A 139 1.51 -14.62 -11.95
N GLY A 140 0.33 -15.21 -11.84
CA GLY A 140 -0.57 -15.00 -10.71
C GLY A 140 0.06 -15.44 -9.38
N LEU A 141 0.64 -16.65 -9.35
CA LEU A 141 1.35 -17.17 -8.19
C LEU A 141 2.56 -16.29 -7.83
N ALA A 142 3.37 -15.91 -8.84
CA ALA A 142 4.52 -15.04 -8.63
C ALA A 142 4.14 -13.69 -8.02
N SER A 143 3.09 -13.06 -8.52
CA SER A 143 2.57 -11.81 -7.98
C SER A 143 1.98 -12.00 -6.57
N GLY A 144 1.31 -13.12 -6.31
CA GLY A 144 0.79 -13.45 -4.99
C GLY A 144 1.91 -13.59 -3.95
N LEU A 145 2.99 -14.31 -4.28
CA LEU A 145 4.18 -14.43 -3.42
C LEU A 145 4.86 -13.07 -3.19
N PHE A 146 4.94 -12.23 -4.24
CA PHE A 146 5.46 -10.87 -4.11
C PHE A 146 4.66 -10.05 -3.08
N TRP A 147 3.34 -9.99 -3.23
CA TRP A 147 2.50 -9.23 -2.32
C TRP A 147 2.49 -9.80 -0.91
N PHE A 148 2.58 -11.13 -0.77
CA PHE A 148 2.76 -11.76 0.53
C PHE A 148 4.04 -11.29 1.22
N CYS A 149 5.20 -11.36 0.54
CA CYS A 149 6.46 -10.90 1.10
C CYS A 149 6.44 -9.39 1.42
N PHE A 150 5.85 -8.59 0.53
CA PHE A 150 5.73 -7.14 0.71
C PHE A 150 4.89 -6.79 1.95
N THR A 151 3.68 -7.32 2.06
CA THR A 151 2.75 -6.98 3.15
C THR A 151 3.11 -7.66 4.47
N CYS A 152 3.69 -8.85 4.41
CA CYS A 152 4.21 -9.52 5.60
C CYS A 152 5.43 -8.76 6.16
N GLY A 153 6.30 -8.25 5.30
CA GLY A 153 7.50 -7.50 5.69
C GLY A 153 7.17 -6.14 6.28
N LEU A 154 6.62 -5.24 5.45
CA LEU A 154 6.52 -3.82 5.79
C LEU A 154 5.65 -3.54 7.03
N PRO A 155 4.34 -3.80 7.03
CA PRO A 155 3.53 -3.41 8.17
C PRO A 155 3.54 -4.42 9.33
N THR A 156 3.85 -5.70 9.07
CA THR A 156 3.66 -6.73 10.09
C THR A 156 4.97 -7.12 10.78
N LEU A 157 5.90 -7.76 10.07
CA LEU A 157 7.16 -8.20 10.69
C LEU A 157 8.07 -7.03 11.05
N GLY A 158 8.00 -5.91 10.31
CA GLY A 158 8.75 -4.70 10.67
C GLY A 158 8.35 -4.18 12.04
N THR A 159 7.05 -4.04 12.33
CA THR A 159 6.57 -3.61 13.65
C THR A 159 6.89 -4.62 14.76
N VAL A 160 6.80 -5.92 14.47
CA VAL A 160 7.21 -6.98 15.41
C VAL A 160 8.70 -6.85 15.75
N VAL A 161 9.58 -6.70 14.75
CA VAL A 161 11.01 -6.48 14.99
C VAL A 161 11.24 -5.23 15.81
N ALA A 162 10.52 -4.14 15.53
CA ALA A 162 10.61 -2.91 16.31
C ALA A 162 10.20 -3.10 17.77
N SER A 163 9.12 -3.85 18.04
CA SER A 163 8.64 -4.08 19.42
C SER A 163 9.64 -4.86 20.29
N PHE A 164 10.46 -5.71 19.67
CA PHE A 164 11.54 -6.43 20.36
C PHE A 164 12.86 -5.64 20.42
N SER A 165 13.18 -4.88 19.38
CA SER A 165 14.46 -4.16 19.30
C SER A 165 14.46 -2.87 20.11
N LEU A 166 13.35 -2.12 20.17
CA LEU A 166 13.27 -0.86 20.91
C LEU A 166 13.62 -0.99 22.40
N PRO A 167 13.11 -1.98 23.16
CA PRO A 167 13.49 -2.14 24.56
C PRO A 167 14.95 -2.52 24.80
N VAL A 168 15.58 -3.21 23.83
CA VAL A 168 16.94 -3.75 23.95
C VAL A 168 18.00 -2.75 23.44
N PHE A 169 17.78 -2.17 22.27
CA PHE A 169 18.77 -1.33 21.59
C PHE A 169 18.43 0.16 21.60
N GLY A 170 17.26 0.55 22.12
CA GLY A 170 16.74 1.90 22.01
C GLY A 170 16.39 2.28 20.58
N GLU A 171 16.01 3.54 20.38
CA GLU A 171 15.53 4.03 19.06
C GLU A 171 16.64 4.04 18.01
N TYR A 172 17.83 4.58 18.34
CA TYR A 172 18.97 4.59 17.43
C TYR A 172 19.47 3.20 17.09
N GLY A 173 19.54 2.28 18.06
CA GLY A 173 19.91 0.90 17.80
C GLY A 173 18.92 0.19 16.90
N THR A 174 17.64 0.49 17.05
CA THR A 174 16.56 -0.06 16.21
C THR A 174 16.65 0.41 14.76
N PHE A 175 17.05 1.67 14.50
CA PHE A 175 17.35 2.11 13.12
C PHE A 175 18.51 1.34 12.50
N TRP A 176 19.54 0.96 13.27
CA TRP A 176 20.63 0.13 12.76
C TRP A 176 20.18 -1.32 12.49
N VAL A 177 19.26 -1.88 13.29
CA VAL A 177 18.62 -3.17 12.99
C VAL A 177 17.87 -3.09 11.66
N ALA A 178 17.09 -2.03 11.44
CA ALA A 178 16.44 -1.75 10.17
C ALA A 178 17.44 -1.68 9.00
N PHE A 179 18.53 -0.94 9.19
CA PHE A 179 19.59 -0.76 8.19
C PHE A 179 20.22 -2.10 7.79
N VAL A 180 20.58 -2.95 8.77
CA VAL A 180 21.14 -4.28 8.50
C VAL A 180 20.16 -5.14 7.72
N ALA A 181 18.88 -5.16 8.09
CA ALA A 181 17.86 -5.91 7.38
C ALA A 181 17.72 -5.45 5.91
N VAL A 182 17.75 -4.13 5.67
CA VAL A 182 17.70 -3.55 4.32
C VAL A 182 18.94 -3.91 3.49
N ILE A 183 20.12 -3.84 4.06
CA ILE A 183 21.39 -4.23 3.36
C ILE A 183 21.35 -5.71 2.98
N LEU A 184 20.96 -6.59 3.90
CA LEU A 184 20.83 -8.02 3.64
C LEU A 184 19.77 -8.30 2.58
N GLY A 185 18.60 -7.67 2.72
CA GLY A 185 17.49 -7.81 1.78
C GLY A 185 17.83 -7.28 0.39
N GLY A 186 18.43 -6.09 0.32
CA GLY A 186 18.91 -5.50 -0.93
C GLY A 186 19.97 -6.35 -1.60
N GLY A 187 20.97 -6.84 -0.84
CA GLY A 187 22.01 -7.72 -1.34
C GLY A 187 21.47 -9.03 -1.91
N LEU A 188 20.55 -9.69 -1.19
CA LEU A 188 19.87 -10.90 -1.68
C LEU A 188 19.05 -10.64 -2.96
N SER A 189 18.35 -9.51 -3.02
CA SER A 189 17.56 -9.14 -4.19
C SER A 189 18.40 -8.96 -5.46
N LEU A 190 19.67 -8.62 -5.30
CA LEU A 190 20.63 -8.43 -6.39
C LEU A 190 21.31 -9.73 -6.85
N ILE A 191 21.14 -10.85 -6.13
CA ILE A 191 21.61 -12.17 -6.55
C ILE A 191 20.73 -12.67 -7.70
N VAL A 192 20.82 -12.01 -8.85
CA VAL A 192 20.07 -12.39 -10.06
C VAL A 192 20.98 -13.32 -10.89
N ARG A 193 20.67 -14.61 -10.90
CA ARG A 193 21.41 -15.62 -11.70
C ARG A 193 21.04 -15.61 -13.20
N HIS A 194 20.63 -14.45 -13.76
CA HIS A 194 19.98 -14.51 -15.08
C HIS A 194 20.57 -13.51 -16.07
N GLU A 195 21.22 -14.04 -17.07
CA GLU A 195 21.86 -13.30 -18.18
C GLU A 195 20.86 -12.59 -19.12
N GLY A 196 19.55 -12.86 -18.99
CA GLY A 196 18.51 -12.23 -19.82
C GLY A 196 17.91 -10.93 -19.26
N ALA A 197 18.14 -10.62 -17.98
CA ALA A 197 17.50 -9.49 -17.30
C ALA A 197 18.03 -8.10 -17.75
N ASP A 198 19.20 -8.06 -18.38
CA ASP A 198 19.85 -6.81 -18.82
C ASP A 198 19.64 -6.49 -20.32
N LYS A 199 18.97 -7.36 -21.08
CA LYS A 199 18.66 -7.03 -22.49
C LYS A 199 17.58 -5.95 -22.53
N PRO A 200 17.82 -4.81 -23.19
CA PRO A 200 16.82 -3.74 -23.29
C PRO A 200 15.55 -4.28 -23.93
N ALA A 201 14.40 -3.93 -23.35
CA ALA A 201 13.08 -4.42 -23.72
C ALA A 201 12.60 -3.95 -25.12
N TYR A 202 13.46 -3.35 -25.93
CA TYR A 202 13.14 -2.93 -27.29
C TYR A 202 12.68 -4.09 -28.20
N GLU A 203 13.04 -5.33 -27.87
CA GLU A 203 12.60 -6.53 -28.59
C GLU A 203 11.40 -7.25 -27.97
N ARG A 204 10.93 -6.84 -26.79
CA ARG A 204 9.83 -7.51 -26.08
C ARG A 204 8.63 -6.61 -25.89
N ALA A 205 7.92 -6.39 -27.00
CA ALA A 205 6.51 -6.02 -27.11
C ALA A 205 5.95 -5.06 -26.02
N GLN A 206 5.83 -3.76 -26.34
CA GLN A 206 4.52 -3.11 -26.43
C GLN A 206 3.49 -3.47 -25.33
N VAL A 207 3.88 -3.40 -24.05
CA VAL A 207 2.96 -2.88 -23.05
C VAL A 207 3.31 -1.40 -22.93
N ALA A 208 3.18 -0.68 -24.05
CA ALA A 208 3.19 0.76 -24.04
C ALA A 208 2.07 1.20 -23.08
N LEU A 209 2.43 1.99 -22.08
CA LEU A 209 1.42 2.77 -21.37
C LEU A 209 0.56 3.44 -22.46
N PRO A 210 -0.76 3.31 -22.42
CA PRO A 210 -1.61 3.93 -23.44
C PRO A 210 -1.26 5.42 -23.51
N ALA A 211 -1.22 5.96 -24.72
CA ALA A 211 -0.95 7.38 -24.92
C ALA A 211 -1.88 8.21 -24.03
N PRO A 212 -1.47 9.35 -23.49
CA PRO A 212 -2.31 10.14 -22.58
C PRO A 212 -3.74 10.39 -23.11
N ARG A 213 -3.89 10.55 -24.43
CA ARG A 213 -5.21 10.68 -25.09
C ARG A 213 -6.04 9.41 -25.00
N GLU A 214 -5.41 8.26 -25.17
CA GLU A 214 -6.06 6.95 -25.07
C GLU A 214 -6.49 6.67 -23.63
N LEU A 215 -5.64 7.04 -22.66
CA LEU A 215 -5.96 6.93 -21.22
C LEU A 215 -7.19 7.79 -20.87
N VAL A 216 -7.25 9.02 -21.33
CA VAL A 216 -8.42 9.90 -21.15
C VAL A 216 -9.67 9.28 -21.79
N GLY A 217 -9.54 8.67 -22.97
CA GLY A 217 -10.64 7.96 -23.61
C GLY A 217 -11.17 6.80 -22.78
N VAL A 218 -10.28 5.97 -22.23
CA VAL A 218 -10.64 4.84 -21.33
C VAL A 218 -11.32 5.34 -20.07
N ILE A 219 -10.80 6.40 -19.45
CA ILE A 219 -11.39 7.02 -18.25
C ILE A 219 -12.80 7.52 -18.52
N ARG A 220 -13.02 8.21 -19.64
CA ARG A 220 -14.35 8.70 -20.02
C ARG A 220 -15.34 7.58 -20.31
N ALA A 221 -14.87 6.53 -20.94
CA ALA A 221 -15.70 5.35 -21.25
C ALA A 221 -16.04 4.52 -19.99
N ASN A 222 -15.18 4.52 -18.99
CA ASN A 222 -15.31 3.68 -17.78
C ASN A 222 -15.04 4.47 -16.49
N PRO A 223 -15.96 5.35 -16.05
CA PRO A 223 -15.78 6.14 -14.83
C PRO A 223 -15.66 5.26 -13.57
N SER A 224 -16.16 4.03 -13.61
CA SER A 224 -16.02 3.04 -12.54
C SER A 224 -14.55 2.74 -12.20
N LEU A 225 -13.62 2.85 -13.16
CA LEU A 225 -12.17 2.70 -12.89
C LEU A 225 -11.63 3.83 -12.01
N VAL A 226 -12.11 5.05 -12.22
CA VAL A 226 -11.73 6.20 -11.38
C VAL A 226 -12.25 5.98 -9.96
N PHE A 227 -13.48 5.51 -9.82
CA PHE A 227 -14.06 5.20 -8.51
C PHE A 227 -13.25 4.11 -7.79
N THR A 228 -12.83 3.03 -8.48
CA THR A 228 -11.98 2.00 -7.87
C THR A 228 -10.62 2.56 -7.41
N CYS A 229 -10.03 3.47 -8.20
CA CYS A 229 -8.79 4.15 -7.85
C CYS A 229 -8.96 5.02 -6.58
N ILE A 230 -10.02 5.84 -6.52
CA ILE A 230 -10.32 6.70 -5.37
C ILE A 230 -10.61 5.85 -4.12
N VAL A 231 -11.44 4.81 -4.25
CA VAL A 231 -11.74 3.88 -3.15
C VAL A 231 -10.49 3.22 -2.63
N ARG A 232 -9.57 2.82 -3.51
CA ARG A 232 -8.27 2.23 -3.12
C ARG A 232 -7.39 3.25 -2.41
N ALA A 233 -7.34 4.49 -2.88
CA ALA A 233 -6.61 5.56 -2.23
C ALA A 233 -7.15 5.83 -0.82
N ILE A 234 -8.46 5.92 -0.65
CA ILE A 234 -9.12 6.12 0.66
C ILE A 234 -8.80 4.95 1.60
N ASN A 235 -8.99 3.69 1.15
CA ASN A 235 -8.77 2.50 1.96
C ASN A 235 -7.40 2.52 2.67
N SER A 236 -6.35 2.82 1.94
CA SER A 236 -4.99 2.77 2.50
C SER A 236 -4.53 4.07 3.14
N SER A 237 -5.19 5.22 2.84
CA SER A 237 -4.79 6.54 3.37
C SER A 237 -4.88 6.63 4.89
N ALA A 238 -5.94 6.09 5.48
CA ALA A 238 -6.12 6.12 6.93
C ALA A 238 -4.98 5.39 7.65
N THR A 239 -4.55 4.23 7.14
CA THR A 239 -3.44 3.47 7.72
C THR A 239 -2.14 4.28 7.70
N HIS A 240 -1.82 4.94 6.56
CA HIS A 240 -0.63 5.78 6.46
C HIS A 240 -0.71 7.04 7.34
N GLY A 241 -1.91 7.61 7.48
CA GLY A 241 -2.10 8.77 8.36
C GLY A 241 -2.02 8.41 9.84
N ILE A 242 -2.67 7.33 10.28
CA ILE A 242 -2.68 6.87 11.67
C ILE A 242 -1.26 6.69 12.21
N ILE A 243 -0.35 6.17 11.42
CA ILE A 243 1.07 5.99 11.79
C ILE A 243 1.74 7.35 12.13
N VAL A 244 1.28 8.44 11.53
CA VAL A 244 1.91 9.76 11.70
C VAL A 244 1.52 10.41 13.03
N PHE A 245 0.24 10.42 13.40
CA PHE A 245 -0.25 11.22 14.54
C PHE A 245 -0.74 10.40 15.74
N MET A 246 -1.22 9.18 15.55
CA MET A 246 -1.72 8.36 16.65
C MET A 246 -0.66 7.98 17.70
N PRO A 247 0.65 7.77 17.36
CA PRO A 247 1.68 7.55 18.39
C PRO A 247 1.74 8.66 19.42
N PHE A 248 1.60 9.94 19.00
CA PHE A 248 1.56 11.09 19.93
C PHE A 248 0.34 11.03 20.82
N TYR A 249 -0.81 10.77 20.22
CA TYR A 249 -2.04 10.65 20.98
C TYR A 249 -1.93 9.54 22.04
N PHE A 250 -1.40 8.38 21.68
CA PHE A 250 -1.21 7.26 22.61
C PHE A 250 -0.20 7.58 23.72
N ILE A 251 0.96 8.11 23.36
CA ILE A 251 2.09 8.27 24.30
C ILE A 251 1.96 9.57 25.08
N SER A 252 1.76 10.71 24.39
CA SER A 252 1.80 12.03 25.03
C SER A 252 0.45 12.43 25.64
N THR A 253 -0.68 12.05 25.03
CA THR A 253 -2.00 12.45 25.52
C THR A 253 -2.60 11.41 26.45
N LEU A 254 -2.54 10.12 26.09
CA LEU A 254 -3.13 9.05 26.89
C LEU A 254 -2.15 8.45 27.93
N GLY A 255 -0.84 8.76 27.85
CA GLY A 255 0.16 8.22 28.78
C GLY A 255 0.40 6.71 28.62
N LEU A 256 0.05 6.12 27.46
CA LEU A 256 0.33 4.73 27.13
C LEU A 256 1.80 4.58 26.74
N THR A 257 2.33 3.36 26.88
CA THR A 257 3.72 3.09 26.53
C THR A 257 3.92 2.93 25.03
N SER A 258 5.13 3.21 24.53
CA SER A 258 5.49 2.92 23.14
C SER A 258 5.29 1.44 22.77
N THR A 259 5.52 0.53 23.72
CA THR A 259 5.26 -0.92 23.53
C THR A 259 3.79 -1.20 23.32
N GLN A 260 2.89 -0.54 24.08
CA GLN A 260 1.43 -0.71 23.89
C GLN A 260 0.99 -0.18 22.54
N TRP A 261 1.54 0.94 22.08
CA TRP A 261 1.31 1.47 20.75
C TRP A 261 1.76 0.49 19.65
N MET A 262 2.99 -0.06 19.76
CA MET A 262 3.49 -1.03 18.79
C MET A 262 2.60 -2.28 18.71
N ARG A 263 2.21 -2.85 19.86
CA ARG A 263 1.29 -3.99 19.91
C ARG A 263 -0.10 -3.67 19.35
N PHE A 264 -0.53 -2.42 19.49
CA PHE A 264 -1.78 -1.95 18.88
C PHE A 264 -1.69 -1.97 17.35
N LEU A 265 -0.61 -1.47 16.76
CA LEU A 265 -0.34 -1.55 15.33
C LEU A 265 -0.21 -3.00 14.84
N GLU A 266 0.55 -3.83 15.56
CA GLU A 266 0.69 -5.27 15.27
C GLU A 266 -0.69 -5.94 15.20
N THR A 267 -1.57 -5.61 16.14
CA THR A 267 -2.94 -6.15 16.18
C THR A 267 -3.76 -5.73 14.96
N ILE A 268 -3.66 -4.47 14.52
CA ILE A 268 -4.32 -3.99 13.30
C ILE A 268 -3.85 -4.81 12.09
N PHE A 269 -2.53 -4.94 11.89
CA PHE A 269 -1.99 -5.60 10.71
C PHE A 269 -2.19 -7.12 10.75
N ALA A 270 -2.02 -7.76 11.90
CA ALA A 270 -2.25 -9.19 12.06
C ALA A 270 -3.71 -9.56 11.79
N SER A 271 -4.66 -8.82 12.37
CA SER A 271 -6.09 -9.04 12.12
C SER A 271 -6.45 -8.79 10.66
N ASN A 272 -5.88 -7.77 10.03
CA ASN A 272 -6.09 -7.48 8.61
C ASN A 272 -5.63 -8.65 7.72
N ILE A 273 -4.43 -9.20 7.95
CA ILE A 273 -3.89 -10.32 7.17
C ILE A 273 -4.78 -11.56 7.31
N VAL A 274 -5.17 -11.91 8.55
CA VAL A 274 -6.03 -13.07 8.79
C VAL A 274 -7.40 -12.88 8.14
N CYS A 275 -8.00 -11.71 8.31
CA CYS A 275 -9.32 -11.40 7.75
C CYS A 275 -9.31 -11.22 6.22
N ASN A 276 -8.16 -10.90 5.60
CA ASN A 276 -8.03 -10.86 4.14
C ASN A 276 -8.37 -12.21 3.51
N LEU A 277 -7.92 -13.32 4.11
CA LEU A 277 -8.25 -14.67 3.63
C LEU A 277 -9.75 -14.96 3.78
N PHE A 278 -10.32 -14.57 4.93
CA PHE A 278 -11.74 -14.78 5.20
C PHE A 278 -12.63 -13.98 4.25
N PHE A 279 -12.39 -12.68 4.10
CA PHE A 279 -13.20 -11.82 3.24
C PHE A 279 -12.95 -12.05 1.75
N GLY A 280 -11.76 -12.54 1.35
CA GLY A 280 -11.51 -13.03 0.00
C GLY A 280 -12.52 -14.14 -0.37
N ALA A 281 -12.59 -15.19 0.45
CA ALA A 281 -13.50 -16.32 0.22
C ALA A 281 -14.98 -15.96 0.42
N LEU A 282 -15.30 -15.15 1.42
CA LEU A 282 -16.69 -14.75 1.73
C LEU A 282 -17.27 -13.88 0.63
N SER A 283 -16.51 -12.93 0.12
CA SER A 283 -16.97 -11.97 -0.89
C SER A 283 -17.34 -12.64 -2.21
N ASP A 284 -16.67 -13.73 -2.58
CA ASP A 284 -16.99 -14.51 -3.77
C ASP A 284 -18.36 -15.19 -3.67
N ARG A 285 -18.82 -15.48 -2.43
CA ARG A 285 -20.10 -16.14 -2.18
C ARG A 285 -21.27 -15.17 -1.99
N VAL A 286 -21.00 -13.98 -1.47
CA VAL A 286 -22.06 -13.02 -1.11
C VAL A 286 -22.14 -11.91 -2.17
N SER A 287 -21.17 -11.00 -2.19
CA SER A 287 -21.08 -9.90 -3.14
C SER A 287 -19.78 -9.12 -2.93
N TRP A 288 -18.98 -8.91 -3.96
CA TRP A 288 -17.80 -8.06 -3.91
C TRP A 288 -18.16 -6.62 -3.50
N ARG A 289 -19.15 -6.04 -4.16
CA ARG A 289 -19.62 -4.66 -3.86
C ARG A 289 -20.18 -4.54 -2.45
N GLY A 290 -21.03 -5.49 -2.06
CA GLY A 290 -21.63 -5.49 -0.72
C GLY A 290 -20.58 -5.56 0.38
N THR A 291 -19.57 -6.41 0.25
CA THR A 291 -18.46 -6.53 1.22
C THR A 291 -17.66 -5.22 1.31
N ILE A 292 -17.30 -4.62 0.17
CA ILE A 292 -16.57 -3.34 0.17
C ILE A 292 -17.40 -2.21 0.78
N MET A 293 -18.71 -2.12 0.45
CA MET A 293 -19.58 -1.05 0.95
C MET A 293 -19.80 -1.14 2.45
N TRP A 294 -20.21 -2.32 2.94
CA TRP A 294 -20.66 -2.45 4.33
C TRP A 294 -19.49 -2.71 5.28
N VAL A 295 -18.63 -3.68 4.97
CA VAL A 295 -17.49 -4.00 5.84
C VAL A 295 -16.38 -2.97 5.62
N GLY A 296 -15.96 -2.75 4.38
CA GLY A 296 -14.92 -1.78 4.05
C GLY A 296 -15.32 -0.35 4.38
N GLY A 297 -16.39 0.18 3.76
CA GLY A 297 -16.80 1.57 3.90
C GLY A 297 -17.37 1.89 5.27
N VAL A 298 -18.58 1.38 5.57
CA VAL A 298 -19.28 1.69 6.82
C VAL A 298 -18.53 1.12 8.03
N GLY A 299 -18.07 -0.12 7.95
CA GLY A 299 -17.32 -0.77 9.03
C GLY A 299 -16.03 -0.04 9.38
N SER A 300 -15.19 0.33 8.37
CA SER A 300 -13.94 1.07 8.64
C SER A 300 -14.22 2.49 9.11
N GLY A 301 -15.32 3.12 8.65
CA GLY A 301 -15.75 4.40 9.18
C GLY A 301 -16.05 4.33 10.68
N LEU A 302 -16.86 3.35 11.11
CA LEU A 302 -17.13 3.11 12.53
C LEU A 302 -15.83 2.74 13.29
N ALA A 303 -15.01 1.85 12.73
CA ALA A 303 -13.77 1.44 13.35
C ALA A 303 -12.79 2.60 13.54
N SER A 304 -12.75 3.58 12.61
CA SER A 304 -11.94 4.80 12.76
C SER A 304 -12.36 5.63 13.97
N VAL A 305 -13.66 5.77 14.20
CA VAL A 305 -14.16 6.45 15.41
C VAL A 305 -13.78 5.68 16.67
N LEU A 306 -13.91 4.36 16.66
CA LEU A 306 -13.57 3.50 17.80
C LEU A 306 -12.07 3.48 18.10
N LEU A 307 -11.19 3.59 17.08
CA LEU A 307 -9.74 3.73 17.27
C LEU A 307 -9.33 4.98 18.06
N TYR A 308 -10.14 6.02 18.03
CA TYR A 308 -9.93 7.22 18.83
C TYR A 308 -10.61 7.10 20.20
N TRP A 309 -11.89 6.71 20.20
CA TRP A 309 -12.73 6.75 21.40
C TRP A 309 -12.37 5.67 22.43
N VAL A 310 -12.11 4.43 22.00
CA VAL A 310 -11.84 3.31 22.91
C VAL A 310 -10.52 3.49 23.68
N PRO A 311 -9.39 3.86 23.05
CA PRO A 311 -8.16 4.15 23.82
C PRO A 311 -8.33 5.26 24.83
N ALA A 312 -9.09 6.32 24.52
CA ALA A 312 -9.33 7.44 25.41
C ALA A 312 -10.05 7.04 26.70
N HIS A 313 -11.01 6.11 26.60
CA HIS A 313 -11.86 5.76 27.74
C HIS A 313 -11.47 4.46 28.43
N PHE A 314 -10.88 3.53 27.71
CA PHE A 314 -10.58 2.18 28.17
C PHE A 314 -9.13 1.76 28.05
N GLY A 315 -8.25 2.61 27.49
CA GLY A 315 -6.85 2.26 27.20
C GLY A 315 -6.05 1.78 28.42
N HIS A 316 -6.30 2.36 29.60
CA HIS A 316 -5.68 1.95 30.87
C HIS A 316 -6.47 0.90 31.65
N ILE A 317 -7.77 0.73 31.33
CA ILE A 317 -8.69 -0.10 32.12
C ILE A 317 -8.78 -1.52 31.55
N SER A 318 -8.81 -1.63 30.21
CA SER A 318 -9.07 -2.91 29.53
C SER A 318 -8.17 -3.10 28.30
N PRO A 319 -7.12 -3.91 28.41
CA PRO A 319 -6.33 -4.31 27.23
C PRO A 319 -7.18 -4.99 26.15
N ILE A 320 -8.23 -5.72 26.55
CA ILE A 320 -9.13 -6.39 25.60
C ILE A 320 -9.89 -5.36 24.76
N ALA A 321 -10.39 -4.28 25.36
CA ALA A 321 -11.07 -3.21 24.64
C ALA A 321 -10.08 -2.50 23.68
N LEU A 322 -8.89 -2.18 24.20
CA LEU A 322 -7.83 -1.51 23.44
C LEU A 322 -7.46 -2.30 22.17
N TYR A 323 -7.04 -3.54 22.35
CA TYR A 323 -6.62 -4.39 21.22
C TYR A 323 -7.81 -4.90 20.40
N GLY A 324 -9.00 -4.99 20.98
CA GLY A 324 -10.25 -5.29 20.29
C GLY A 324 -10.62 -4.22 19.27
N ALA A 325 -10.46 -2.93 19.61
CA ALA A 325 -10.66 -1.84 18.66
C ALA A 325 -9.64 -1.88 17.50
N ALA A 326 -8.38 -2.19 17.80
CA ALA A 326 -7.33 -2.40 16.79
C ALA A 326 -7.68 -3.57 15.85
N ALA A 327 -8.06 -4.71 16.41
CA ALA A 327 -8.44 -5.90 15.64
C ALA A 327 -9.67 -5.63 14.76
N PHE A 328 -10.65 -4.90 15.28
CA PHE A 328 -11.85 -4.54 14.53
C PHE A 328 -11.52 -3.62 13.34
N PHE A 329 -10.62 -2.65 13.50
CA PHE A 329 -10.17 -1.82 12.38
C PHE A 329 -9.44 -2.65 11.32
N GLY A 330 -8.52 -3.53 11.71
CA GLY A 330 -7.84 -4.44 10.78
C GLY A 330 -8.81 -5.36 10.03
N LEU A 331 -9.81 -5.91 10.74
CA LEU A 331 -10.88 -6.71 10.15
C LEU A 331 -11.66 -5.92 9.08
N THR A 332 -12.08 -4.70 9.37
CA THR A 332 -12.88 -3.90 8.45
C THR A 332 -12.10 -3.45 7.23
N LEU A 333 -10.81 -3.15 7.37
CA LEU A 333 -9.91 -2.89 6.24
C LEU A 333 -9.82 -4.08 5.27
N ALA A 334 -9.90 -5.32 5.78
CA ALA A 334 -9.92 -6.51 4.94
C ALA A 334 -11.19 -6.60 4.05
N GLY A 335 -12.24 -5.87 4.38
CA GLY A 335 -13.43 -5.71 3.55
C GLY A 335 -13.17 -5.12 2.16
N TYR A 336 -11.98 -4.53 1.93
CA TYR A 336 -11.58 -4.00 0.62
C TYR A 336 -10.83 -5.00 -0.28
N VAL A 337 -10.54 -6.22 0.19
CA VAL A 337 -9.86 -7.26 -0.59
C VAL A 337 -10.55 -7.53 -1.93
N PRO A 338 -11.89 -7.59 -2.00
CA PRO A 338 -12.57 -7.85 -3.26
C PRO A 338 -12.36 -6.79 -4.34
N LEU A 339 -11.82 -5.61 -3.99
CA LEU A 339 -11.49 -4.57 -4.96
C LEU A 339 -10.47 -5.05 -6.01
N SER A 340 -9.59 -5.98 -5.64
CA SER A 340 -8.62 -6.61 -6.54
C SER A 340 -9.25 -7.57 -7.56
N ALA A 341 -10.44 -8.09 -7.27
CA ALA A 341 -11.24 -8.88 -8.22
C ALA A 341 -12.19 -7.97 -9.03
N LEU A 342 -12.76 -6.96 -8.37
CA LEU A 342 -13.68 -5.99 -8.98
C LEU A 342 -13.01 -5.16 -10.07
N ALA A 343 -11.82 -4.62 -9.85
CA ALA A 343 -11.15 -3.75 -10.80
C ALA A 343 -10.88 -4.41 -12.17
N PRO A 344 -10.27 -5.62 -12.26
CA PRO A 344 -10.08 -6.30 -13.53
C PRO A 344 -11.37 -6.69 -14.26
N SER A 345 -12.48 -6.89 -13.53
CA SER A 345 -13.78 -7.23 -14.14
C SER A 345 -14.41 -6.03 -14.87
N LEU A 346 -13.99 -4.81 -14.58
CA LEU A 346 -14.45 -3.60 -15.27
C LEU A 346 -13.85 -3.45 -16.68
N LEU A 347 -12.69 -4.07 -16.94
CA LEU A 347 -12.03 -4.09 -18.25
C LEU A 347 -11.54 -5.52 -18.55
N PRO A 348 -12.44 -6.45 -18.95
CA PRO A 348 -12.07 -7.85 -19.20
C PRO A 348 -10.95 -8.00 -20.24
N ASP A 349 -10.95 -7.16 -21.29
CA ASP A 349 -9.98 -7.19 -22.39
C ASP A 349 -8.63 -6.55 -22.01
N ARG A 350 -8.61 -5.69 -20.98
CA ARG A 350 -7.44 -4.90 -20.56
C ARG A 350 -7.25 -4.96 -19.04
N LYS A 351 -7.27 -6.15 -18.45
CA LYS A 351 -7.17 -6.39 -17.00
C LYS A 351 -5.93 -5.73 -16.37
N GLY A 352 -4.81 -5.72 -17.10
CA GLY A 352 -3.58 -5.07 -16.65
C GLY A 352 -3.74 -3.55 -16.46
N LEU A 353 -4.46 -2.88 -17.36
CA LEU A 353 -4.74 -1.45 -17.24
C LEU A 353 -5.65 -1.17 -16.03
N ALA A 354 -6.68 -1.98 -15.80
CA ALA A 354 -7.54 -1.85 -14.63
C ALA A 354 -6.75 -2.00 -13.31
N MET A 355 -5.83 -2.97 -13.25
CA MET A 355 -4.93 -3.14 -12.10
C MET A 355 -3.96 -1.96 -11.93
N SER A 356 -3.52 -1.33 -13.02
CA SER A 356 -2.68 -0.13 -12.93
C SER A 356 -3.41 1.05 -12.26
N PHE A 357 -4.70 1.24 -12.53
CA PHE A 357 -5.51 2.23 -11.83
C PHE A 357 -5.62 1.92 -10.33
N LEU A 358 -5.84 0.66 -9.99
CA LEU A 358 -5.92 0.22 -8.60
C LEU A 358 -4.59 0.46 -7.85
N ASN A 359 -3.47 0.10 -8.49
CA ASN A 359 -2.13 0.30 -7.93
C ASN A 359 -1.76 1.78 -7.83
N PHE A 360 -2.20 2.62 -8.78
CA PHE A 360 -2.04 4.06 -8.69
C PHE A 360 -2.78 4.64 -7.47
N GLY A 361 -4.01 4.18 -7.21
CA GLY A 361 -4.74 4.54 -6.00
C GLY A 361 -3.99 4.13 -4.71
N ALA A 362 -3.40 2.93 -4.70
CA ALA A 362 -2.57 2.49 -3.59
C ALA A 362 -1.32 3.38 -3.40
N GLY A 363 -0.65 3.77 -4.49
CA GLY A 363 0.47 4.71 -4.44
C GLY A 363 0.07 6.10 -3.92
N CYS A 364 -1.10 6.60 -4.34
CA CYS A 364 -1.61 7.87 -3.86
C CYS A 364 -1.88 7.87 -2.34
N SER A 365 -2.28 6.75 -1.75
CA SER A 365 -2.58 6.67 -0.32
C SER A 365 -1.38 6.98 0.58
N VAL A 366 -0.16 6.71 0.12
CA VAL A 366 1.07 6.86 0.92
C VAL A 366 1.33 8.31 1.30
N TRP A 367 1.03 9.26 0.41
CA TRP A 367 1.16 10.70 0.67
C TRP A 367 -0.16 11.34 1.09
N LEU A 368 -1.29 10.84 0.61
CA LEU A 368 -2.61 11.40 0.89
C LEU A 368 -2.97 11.26 2.38
N GLY A 369 -2.63 10.12 3.00
CA GLY A 369 -2.84 9.91 4.43
C GLY A 369 -2.13 10.98 5.28
N PRO A 370 -0.81 11.09 5.25
CA PRO A 370 -0.07 12.15 5.96
C PRO A 370 -0.51 13.57 5.59
N LEU A 371 -0.87 13.82 4.33
CA LEU A 371 -1.38 15.13 3.89
C LEU A 371 -2.70 15.50 4.59
N ILE A 372 -3.62 14.54 4.74
CA ILE A 372 -4.85 14.75 5.50
C ILE A 372 -4.52 15.15 6.94
N VAL A 373 -3.58 14.47 7.58
CA VAL A 373 -3.10 14.82 8.92
C VAL A 373 -2.51 16.24 8.93
N TYR A 374 -1.62 16.54 7.99
CA TYR A 374 -0.98 17.85 7.87
C TYR A 374 -2.00 19.00 7.76
N ILE A 375 -3.05 18.83 6.97
CA ILE A 375 -4.06 19.87 6.74
C ILE A 375 -5.04 19.96 7.92
N PHE A 376 -5.56 18.82 8.39
CA PHE A 376 -6.71 18.82 9.29
C PHE A 376 -6.33 18.77 10.77
N GLN A 377 -5.19 18.18 11.17
CA GLN A 377 -4.82 18.08 12.59
C GLN A 377 -4.73 19.43 13.30
N PRO A 378 -4.14 20.49 12.70
CA PRO A 378 -4.12 21.81 13.34
C PRO A 378 -5.49 22.46 13.49
N LEU A 379 -6.46 22.09 12.63
CA LEU A 379 -7.79 22.70 12.58
C LEU A 379 -8.79 22.02 13.50
N VAL A 380 -8.77 20.67 13.54
CA VAL A 380 -9.83 19.89 14.20
C VAL A 380 -9.27 18.89 15.24
N GLY A 381 -7.98 18.87 15.46
CA GLY A 381 -7.31 17.95 16.40
C GLY A 381 -7.40 16.48 16.00
N VAL A 382 -6.93 15.59 16.87
CA VAL A 382 -6.85 14.14 16.64
C VAL A 382 -8.24 13.52 16.36
N GLY A 383 -9.22 13.83 17.18
CA GLY A 383 -10.59 13.32 17.01
C GLY A 383 -11.23 13.77 15.68
N GLY A 384 -10.97 15.01 15.27
CA GLY A 384 -11.45 15.54 13.99
C GLY A 384 -10.80 14.86 12.79
N VAL A 385 -9.48 14.56 12.85
CA VAL A 385 -8.81 13.79 11.79
C VAL A 385 -9.40 12.39 11.67
N MET A 386 -9.69 11.71 12.79
CA MET A 386 -10.35 10.41 12.76
C MET A 386 -11.78 10.48 12.19
N ALA A 387 -12.49 11.56 12.45
CA ALA A 387 -13.80 11.80 11.84
C ALA A 387 -13.69 12.04 10.32
N VAL A 388 -12.65 12.75 9.86
CA VAL A 388 -12.36 12.90 8.41
C VAL A 388 -12.11 11.55 7.77
N TYR A 389 -11.28 10.69 8.36
CA TYR A 389 -11.09 9.32 7.84
C TYR A 389 -12.36 8.51 7.85
N ALA A 390 -13.17 8.60 8.91
CA ALA A 390 -14.48 7.93 8.97
C ALA A 390 -15.40 8.39 7.83
N ALA A 391 -15.48 9.69 7.58
CA ALA A 391 -16.28 10.25 6.48
C ALA A 391 -15.74 9.78 5.10
N LEU A 392 -14.42 9.73 4.91
CA LEU A 392 -13.82 9.23 3.68
C LEU A 392 -14.13 7.73 3.46
N PHE A 393 -14.09 6.91 4.52
CA PHE A 393 -14.49 5.50 4.41
C PHE A 393 -15.96 5.35 4.02
N VAL A 394 -16.87 6.11 4.63
CA VAL A 394 -18.28 6.12 4.24
C VAL A 394 -18.44 6.58 2.79
N LEU A 395 -17.72 7.63 2.38
CA LEU A 395 -17.69 8.10 1.00
C LEU A 395 -17.21 6.99 0.05
N SER A 396 -16.20 6.22 0.42
CA SER A 396 -15.74 5.09 -0.39
C SER A 396 -16.82 4.05 -0.60
N GLY A 397 -17.62 3.75 0.44
CA GLY A 397 -18.80 2.87 0.34
C GLY A 397 -19.84 3.42 -0.64
N VAL A 398 -20.12 4.73 -0.58
CA VAL A 398 -21.03 5.40 -1.52
C VAL A 398 -20.48 5.33 -2.95
N LEU A 399 -19.19 5.58 -3.16
CA LEU A 399 -18.57 5.48 -4.49
C LEU A 399 -18.68 4.07 -5.08
N VAL A 400 -18.54 3.03 -4.27
CA VAL A 400 -18.67 1.63 -4.72
C VAL A 400 -20.09 1.33 -5.15
N TYR A 401 -21.11 1.95 -4.56
CA TYR A 401 -22.49 1.82 -5.01
C TYR A 401 -22.66 2.23 -6.49
N PHE A 402 -21.96 3.26 -6.94
CA PHE A 402 -22.00 3.74 -8.32
C PHE A 402 -21.14 2.95 -9.30
N ILE A 403 -20.32 1.99 -8.84
CA ILE A 403 -19.54 1.12 -9.71
C ILE A 403 -20.49 0.11 -10.35
N LYS A 404 -20.66 0.19 -11.68
CA LYS A 404 -21.48 -0.71 -12.47
C LYS A 404 -20.59 -1.79 -13.10
N LEU A 405 -20.93 -3.05 -12.89
CA LEU A 405 -20.25 -4.17 -13.53
C LEU A 405 -20.75 -4.32 -14.99
N PRO A 406 -19.88 -4.67 -15.96
CA PRO A 406 -20.30 -4.90 -17.35
C PRO A 406 -21.45 -5.89 -17.45
N GLN A 407 -21.43 -6.96 -16.68
CA GLN A 407 -22.49 -7.98 -16.62
C GLN A 407 -23.84 -7.42 -16.16
N GLU A 408 -23.84 -6.49 -15.20
CA GLU A 408 -25.07 -5.80 -14.76
C GLU A 408 -25.59 -4.84 -15.83
N LEU A 409 -24.69 -4.20 -16.58
CA LEU A 409 -25.06 -3.32 -17.69
C LEU A 409 -25.70 -4.12 -18.84
N GLU A 410 -25.13 -5.28 -19.17
CA GLU A 410 -25.67 -6.20 -20.19
C GLU A 410 -27.03 -6.77 -19.75
N ALA A 411 -27.14 -7.22 -18.49
CA ALA A 411 -28.41 -7.72 -17.95
C ALA A 411 -29.51 -6.65 -17.94
N ASN A 412 -29.16 -5.42 -17.55
CA ASN A 412 -30.10 -4.29 -17.58
C ASN A 412 -30.50 -3.90 -19.01
N ALA A 413 -29.55 -3.91 -19.95
CA ALA A 413 -29.83 -3.66 -21.37
C ALA A 413 -30.76 -4.72 -21.96
N ALA A 414 -30.54 -6.00 -21.65
CA ALA A 414 -31.40 -7.09 -22.05
C ALA A 414 -32.81 -6.98 -21.43
N ALA A 415 -32.92 -6.63 -20.15
CA ALA A 415 -34.20 -6.41 -19.48
C ALA A 415 -34.97 -5.24 -20.10
N HIS A 416 -34.30 -4.13 -20.42
CA HIS A 416 -34.93 -3.00 -21.13
C HIS A 416 -35.37 -3.36 -22.55
N ALA A 417 -34.60 -4.16 -23.28
CA ALA A 417 -34.97 -4.64 -24.61
C ALA A 417 -36.23 -5.54 -24.56
N HIS A 418 -36.33 -6.41 -23.56
CA HIS A 418 -37.51 -7.25 -23.34
C HIS A 418 -38.76 -6.42 -22.98
N LEU A 419 -38.60 -5.40 -22.13
CA LEU A 419 -39.70 -4.50 -21.77
C LEU A 419 -40.18 -3.69 -23.00
N SER A 420 -39.26 -3.17 -23.79
CA SER A 420 -39.62 -2.41 -25.00
C SER A 420 -40.30 -3.27 -26.07
N SER A 421 -39.88 -4.52 -26.22
CA SER A 421 -40.54 -5.47 -27.14
C SER A 421 -41.94 -5.87 -26.66
N SER A 422 -42.14 -6.08 -25.35
CA SER A 422 -43.47 -6.40 -24.80
C SER A 422 -44.48 -5.23 -24.89
N PHE A 423 -44.01 -3.99 -24.81
CA PHE A 423 -44.84 -2.79 -25.04
C PHE A 423 -45.18 -2.57 -26.53
N SER A 424 -44.33 -3.06 -27.47
CA SER A 424 -44.62 -3.00 -28.90
C SER A 424 -45.71 -3.99 -29.31
N PHE A 425 -45.74 -5.19 -28.68
CA PHE A 425 -46.77 -6.22 -28.94
C PHE A 425 -48.13 -5.88 -28.39
N ALA A 426 -48.25 -4.97 -27.43
CA ALA A 426 -49.53 -4.54 -26.80
C ALA A 426 -50.22 -3.42 -27.59
N ARG A 427 -49.67 -2.94 -28.70
CA ARG A 427 -50.22 -1.85 -29.54
C ARG A 427 -50.70 -2.32 -30.90
N HIS A 428 -50.73 -3.61 -31.16
CA HIS A 428 -51.41 -4.25 -32.32
C HIS A 428 -52.50 -5.17 -31.83
#